data_91d00f46a6f313632cfbc6d09261f283
#
_entry.id   91d00f46a6f313632cfbc6d09261f283
#
_cell.length_a   1.000
_cell.length_b   1.000
_cell.length_c   1.000
_cell.angle_alpha   90.00
_cell.angle_beta   90.00
_cell.angle_gamma   90.00
#
_symmetry.space_group_name_H-M   'P 1'
#
loop_
_entity.id
_entity.type
_entity.pdbx_description
1 polymer ?
#
loop_
_entity_poly.entity_id
_entity_poly.type
_entity_poly.pdbx_seq_one_letter_code
_entity_poly.pdbx_strand_id
1 'polypeptide(L)'
;MTDEAVFTGARPPRARRPRRTTAERRTQAERSADTQRKLIEAAIAVLHRVGYGATTTGLIADEAGVSRGAMLHQYPTKVDLMLAVVAEVYERETAEYRRRGAEAESPRERLYRFPDMMWDLLTRPSAMAVLEIMMGSRSDPELAKRLVPLQRRIEAASRATVERILDEGGFPDLPEANAMRRLFVAAVRGLSIDLMLLPDRAELDEAIQLLKRLLRALSDGLIPPAEEAGPRR
;
A
#
# COMPACT_ATOMS: atom_id res chain seq x y z
N MET A 1 -70.14 51.38 13.75
CA MET A 1 -70.33 49.94 13.53
C MET A 1 -69.29 49.54 12.48
N THR A 2 -68.16 49.14 12.91
CA THR A 2 -67.05 48.72 12.06
C THR A 2 -66.56 47.39 12.61
N ASP A 3 -66.77 46.40 11.81
CA ASP A 3 -66.48 44.99 12.07
C ASP A 3 -64.96 44.72 11.83
N GLU A 4 -64.26 44.35 12.87
CA GLU A 4 -62.82 44.09 12.86
C GLU A 4 -62.59 42.58 12.70
N ALA A 5 -62.29 42.11 11.44
CA ALA A 5 -62.00 40.78 11.15
C ALA A 5 -60.57 40.39 11.61
N VAL A 6 -60.44 39.58 12.64
CA VAL A 6 -59.19 38.99 13.14
C VAL A 6 -58.71 37.97 12.17
N PHE A 7 -57.57 38.27 11.49
CA PHE A 7 -56.88 37.37 10.57
C PHE A 7 -55.93 36.44 11.35
N THR A 8 -56.35 35.21 11.67
CA THR A 8 -55.52 34.17 12.25
C THR A 8 -54.72 33.46 11.13
N GLY A 9 -53.48 33.93 10.91
CA GLY A 9 -52.54 33.32 9.96
C GLY A 9 -51.98 32.02 10.48
N ALA A 10 -52.57 30.93 10.12
CA ALA A 10 -51.98 29.57 10.31
C ALA A 10 -50.80 29.37 9.38
N ARG A 11 -49.63 29.18 9.94
CA ARG A 11 -48.37 28.88 9.21
C ARG A 11 -48.47 27.52 8.53
N PRO A 12 -48.23 27.36 7.20
CA PRO A 12 -48.32 26.08 6.54
C PRO A 12 -47.26 25.09 7.08
N PRO A 13 -47.60 23.80 7.20
CA PRO A 13 -46.67 22.78 7.69
C PRO A 13 -45.43 22.69 6.79
N ARG A 14 -44.25 22.72 7.37
CA ARG A 14 -42.98 22.53 6.65
C ARG A 14 -43.02 21.19 5.96
N ALA A 15 -42.96 21.18 4.63
CA ALA A 15 -42.84 19.98 3.83
C ALA A 15 -41.62 19.16 4.29
N ARG A 16 -41.84 17.90 4.71
CA ARG A 16 -40.79 16.96 5.01
C ARG A 16 -39.97 16.75 3.74
N ARG A 17 -38.66 17.05 3.78
CA ARG A 17 -37.75 16.71 2.69
C ARG A 17 -37.86 15.20 2.39
N PRO A 18 -38.05 14.77 1.13
CA PRO A 18 -38.16 13.40 0.79
C PRO A 18 -36.91 12.63 1.24
N ARG A 19 -37.09 11.45 1.85
CA ARG A 19 -35.99 10.55 2.18
C ARG A 19 -35.34 10.11 0.87
N ARG A 20 -34.03 10.36 0.72
CA ARG A 20 -33.24 9.93 -0.44
C ARG A 20 -33.41 8.41 -0.62
N THR A 21 -33.67 7.97 -1.82
CA THR A 21 -33.86 6.56 -2.18
C THR A 21 -32.57 5.76 -2.07
N THR A 22 -32.66 4.44 -2.03
CA THR A 22 -31.49 3.53 -1.99
C THR A 22 -30.59 3.73 -3.21
N ALA A 23 -31.13 4.08 -4.38
CA ALA A 23 -30.38 4.41 -5.60
C ALA A 23 -29.55 5.68 -5.45
N GLU A 24 -30.06 6.73 -4.76
CA GLU A 24 -29.29 7.96 -4.49
C GLU A 24 -28.17 7.74 -3.46
N ARG A 25 -28.34 6.81 -2.53
CA ARG A 25 -27.26 6.39 -1.61
C ARG A 25 -26.15 5.66 -2.34
N ARG A 26 -26.48 4.81 -3.30
CA ARG A 26 -25.53 4.07 -4.13
C ARG A 26 -24.65 5.02 -4.94
N THR A 27 -25.26 6.00 -5.62
CA THR A 27 -24.51 6.99 -6.40
C THR A 27 -23.59 7.88 -5.56
N GLN A 28 -23.94 8.18 -4.32
CA GLN A 28 -23.07 8.96 -3.42
C GLN A 28 -21.87 8.12 -2.92
N ALA A 29 -22.07 6.85 -2.60
CA ALA A 29 -21.00 5.93 -2.24
C ALA A 29 -20.02 5.71 -3.41
N GLU A 30 -20.55 5.52 -4.61
CA GLU A 30 -19.76 5.37 -5.84
C GLU A 30 -18.91 6.63 -6.13
N ARG A 31 -19.48 7.82 -5.98
CA ARG A 31 -18.74 9.09 -6.15
C ARG A 31 -17.65 9.27 -5.09
N SER A 32 -17.92 8.86 -3.84
CA SER A 32 -16.92 8.90 -2.78
C SER A 32 -15.75 7.97 -3.07
N ALA A 33 -16.04 6.73 -3.49
CA ALA A 33 -15.02 5.76 -3.86
C ALA A 33 -14.17 6.23 -5.06
N ASP A 34 -14.81 6.84 -6.08
CA ASP A 34 -14.09 7.43 -7.22
C ASP A 34 -13.17 8.57 -6.78
N THR A 35 -13.63 9.44 -5.90
CA THR A 35 -12.83 10.53 -5.36
C THR A 35 -11.64 10.02 -4.54
N GLN A 36 -11.83 9.00 -3.70
CA GLN A 36 -10.76 8.36 -2.93
C GLN A 36 -9.70 7.77 -3.86
N ARG A 37 -10.12 7.03 -4.89
CA ARG A 37 -9.19 6.46 -5.87
C ARG A 37 -8.37 7.53 -6.57
N LYS A 38 -9.00 8.63 -7.07
CA LYS A 38 -8.30 9.75 -7.69
C LYS A 38 -7.29 10.40 -6.77
N LEU A 39 -7.63 10.59 -5.50
CA LEU A 39 -6.74 11.16 -4.50
C LEU A 39 -5.53 10.26 -4.21
N ILE A 40 -5.72 8.95 -4.15
CA ILE A 40 -4.62 8.00 -3.94
C ILE A 40 -3.69 7.99 -5.16
N GLU A 41 -4.21 7.92 -6.38
CA GLU A 41 -3.39 7.97 -7.60
C GLU A 41 -2.60 9.29 -7.71
N ALA A 42 -3.26 10.42 -7.44
CA ALA A 42 -2.61 11.73 -7.41
C ALA A 42 -1.54 11.82 -6.32
N ALA A 43 -1.80 11.26 -5.13
CA ALA A 43 -0.80 11.22 -4.06
C ALA A 43 0.42 10.40 -4.45
N ILE A 44 0.25 9.25 -5.10
CA ILE A 44 1.34 8.44 -5.63
C ILE A 44 2.15 9.24 -6.65
N ALA A 45 1.50 9.90 -7.61
CA ALA A 45 2.16 10.68 -8.64
C ALA A 45 2.95 11.87 -8.05
N VAL A 46 2.35 12.60 -7.11
CA VAL A 46 3.01 13.74 -6.44
C VAL A 46 4.18 13.28 -5.59
N LEU A 47 4.02 12.23 -4.76
CA LEU A 47 5.09 11.66 -3.95
C LEU A 47 6.27 11.21 -4.79
N HIS A 48 6.01 10.50 -5.89
CA HIS A 48 7.04 10.05 -6.81
C HIS A 48 7.80 11.22 -7.46
N ARG A 49 7.11 12.32 -7.77
CA ARG A 49 7.68 13.48 -8.46
C ARG A 49 8.47 14.40 -7.52
N VAL A 50 7.99 14.68 -6.33
CA VAL A 50 8.55 15.73 -5.45
C VAL A 50 8.93 15.25 -4.04
N GLY A 51 8.73 13.98 -3.73
CA GLY A 51 9.03 13.39 -2.43
C GLY A 51 8.05 13.78 -1.32
N TYR A 52 8.20 13.15 -0.14
CA TYR A 52 7.30 13.38 0.99
C TYR A 52 7.33 14.82 1.51
N GLY A 53 8.52 15.41 1.63
CA GLY A 53 8.70 16.74 2.24
C GLY A 53 7.95 17.85 1.50
N ALA A 54 8.02 17.86 0.17
CA ALA A 54 7.39 18.85 -0.69
C ALA A 54 5.91 18.54 -0.99
N THR A 55 5.44 17.33 -0.71
CA THR A 55 4.04 16.92 -0.94
C THR A 55 3.11 17.63 0.02
N THR A 56 2.09 18.32 -0.51
CA THR A 56 1.01 18.97 0.27
C THR A 56 -0.36 18.46 -0.16
N THR A 57 -1.35 18.59 0.71
CA THR A 57 -2.74 18.26 0.38
C THR A 57 -3.30 19.10 -0.77
N GLY A 58 -2.82 20.35 -0.92
CA GLY A 58 -3.18 21.23 -2.03
C GLY A 58 -2.69 20.66 -3.36
N LEU A 59 -1.39 20.32 -3.46
CA LEU A 59 -0.80 19.72 -4.67
C LEU A 59 -1.52 18.43 -5.07
N ILE A 60 -1.90 17.60 -4.10
CA ILE A 60 -2.63 16.36 -4.39
C ILE A 60 -4.04 16.63 -4.88
N ALA A 61 -4.76 17.60 -4.28
CA ALA A 61 -6.10 17.97 -4.72
C ALA A 61 -6.10 18.53 -6.15
N ASP A 62 -5.11 19.37 -6.49
CA ASP A 62 -4.91 19.95 -7.83
C ASP A 62 -4.60 18.84 -8.84
N GLU A 63 -3.67 17.91 -8.53
CA GLU A 63 -3.33 16.77 -9.37
C GLU A 63 -4.52 15.83 -9.61
N ALA A 64 -5.34 15.61 -8.58
CA ALA A 64 -6.54 14.77 -8.65
C ALA A 64 -7.71 15.43 -9.39
N GLY A 65 -7.65 16.74 -9.67
CA GLY A 65 -8.75 17.51 -10.23
C GLY A 65 -9.96 17.58 -9.28
N VAL A 66 -9.74 17.61 -7.95
CA VAL A 66 -10.81 17.70 -6.94
C VAL A 66 -10.67 18.97 -6.13
N SER A 67 -11.79 19.47 -5.59
CA SER A 67 -11.73 20.63 -4.71
C SER A 67 -11.02 20.29 -3.39
N ARG A 68 -10.34 21.28 -2.79
CA ARG A 68 -9.71 21.13 -1.47
C ARG A 68 -10.71 20.68 -0.39
N GLY A 69 -11.95 21.15 -0.46
CA GLY A 69 -13.00 20.72 0.46
C GLY A 69 -13.37 19.24 0.28
N ALA A 70 -13.46 18.75 -0.95
CA ALA A 70 -13.71 17.34 -1.24
C ALA A 70 -12.54 16.45 -0.75
N MET A 71 -11.31 16.90 -0.95
CA MET A 71 -10.11 16.21 -0.44
C MET A 71 -10.13 16.10 1.09
N LEU A 72 -10.32 17.21 1.81
CA LEU A 72 -10.37 17.22 3.28
C LEU A 72 -11.57 16.46 3.86
N HIS A 73 -12.65 16.33 3.10
CA HIS A 73 -13.77 15.48 3.48
C HIS A 73 -13.41 14.00 3.44
N GLN A 74 -12.59 13.57 2.48
CA GLN A 74 -12.14 12.18 2.36
C GLN A 74 -10.96 11.88 3.31
N TYR A 75 -10.00 12.77 3.38
CA TYR A 75 -8.78 12.64 4.18
C TYR A 75 -8.52 13.95 4.93
N PRO A 76 -8.94 14.03 6.21
CA PRO A 76 -8.84 15.27 7.01
C PRO A 76 -7.41 15.80 7.15
N THR A 77 -6.41 14.91 7.14
CA THR A 77 -5.00 15.29 7.26
C THR A 77 -4.16 14.66 6.14
N LYS A 78 -2.96 15.23 5.93
CA LYS A 78 -1.94 14.61 5.07
C LYS A 78 -1.62 13.19 5.53
N VAL A 79 -1.50 12.97 6.84
CA VAL A 79 -1.19 11.65 7.42
C VAL A 79 -2.29 10.64 7.10
N ASP A 80 -3.58 11.01 7.16
CA ASP A 80 -4.68 10.12 6.79
C ASP A 80 -4.55 9.62 5.36
N LEU A 81 -4.24 10.53 4.43
CA LEU A 81 -4.05 10.17 3.03
C LEU A 81 -2.79 9.30 2.84
N MET A 82 -1.68 9.61 3.51
CA MET A 82 -0.45 8.82 3.40
C MET A 82 -0.65 7.37 3.89
N LEU A 83 -1.37 7.18 4.99
CA LEU A 83 -1.72 5.84 5.48
C LEU A 83 -2.64 5.09 4.51
N ALA A 84 -3.59 5.80 3.89
CA ALA A 84 -4.44 5.21 2.86
C ALA A 84 -3.65 4.80 1.62
N VAL A 85 -2.67 5.60 1.18
CA VAL A 85 -1.76 5.25 0.08
C VAL A 85 -1.00 3.96 0.41
N VAL A 86 -0.38 3.87 1.60
CA VAL A 86 0.37 2.66 2.00
C VAL A 86 -0.54 1.43 2.02
N ALA A 87 -1.74 1.54 2.60
CA ALA A 87 -2.69 0.44 2.67
C ALA A 87 -3.14 -0.02 1.27
N GLU A 88 -3.51 0.92 0.41
CA GLU A 88 -3.99 0.63 -0.95
C GLU A 88 -2.90 0.00 -1.82
N VAL A 89 -1.68 0.54 -1.79
CA VAL A 89 -0.56 -0.02 -2.55
C VAL A 89 -0.29 -1.45 -2.10
N TYR A 90 -0.25 -1.71 -0.79
CA TYR A 90 -0.06 -3.05 -0.26
C TYR A 90 -1.18 -4.02 -0.70
N GLU A 91 -2.45 -3.61 -0.67
CA GLU A 91 -3.57 -4.43 -1.12
C GLU A 91 -3.46 -4.77 -2.62
N ARG A 92 -3.12 -3.79 -3.45
CA ARG A 92 -2.90 -3.99 -4.90
C ARG A 92 -1.75 -4.94 -5.18
N GLU A 93 -0.62 -4.75 -4.51
CA GLU A 93 0.56 -5.61 -4.66
C GLU A 93 0.27 -7.04 -4.19
N THR A 94 -0.46 -7.19 -3.08
CA THR A 94 -0.88 -8.50 -2.57
C THR A 94 -1.84 -9.20 -3.53
N ALA A 95 -2.80 -8.47 -4.10
CA ALA A 95 -3.73 -9.00 -5.09
C ALA A 95 -2.99 -9.45 -6.36
N GLU A 96 -2.04 -8.63 -6.83
CA GLU A 96 -1.21 -8.95 -7.99
C GLU A 96 -0.31 -10.17 -7.74
N TYR A 97 0.29 -10.25 -6.54
CA TYR A 97 1.06 -11.41 -6.11
C TYR A 97 0.22 -12.70 -6.13
N ARG A 98 -1.00 -12.65 -5.58
CA ARG A 98 -1.92 -13.80 -5.60
C ARG A 98 -2.30 -14.19 -7.02
N ARG A 99 -2.61 -13.22 -7.87
CA ARG A 99 -2.99 -13.46 -9.27
C ARG A 99 -1.86 -14.16 -10.03
N ARG A 100 -0.64 -13.61 -10.00
CA ARG A 100 0.52 -14.21 -10.68
C ARG A 100 0.93 -15.53 -10.04
N GLY A 101 0.78 -15.66 -8.73
CA GLY A 101 1.06 -16.90 -8.02
C GLY A 101 0.10 -18.04 -8.38
N ALA A 102 -1.13 -17.72 -8.77
CA ALA A 102 -2.09 -18.70 -9.27
C ALA A 102 -1.73 -19.25 -10.67
N GLU A 103 -0.90 -18.53 -11.42
CA GLU A 103 -0.38 -18.94 -12.73
C GLU A 103 0.84 -19.89 -12.62
N ALA A 104 1.40 -20.06 -11.41
CA ALA A 104 2.52 -20.95 -11.17
C ALA A 104 2.05 -22.42 -11.13
N GLU A 105 2.80 -23.32 -11.76
CA GLU A 105 2.48 -24.75 -11.83
C GLU A 105 2.54 -25.45 -10.46
N SER A 106 3.31 -24.89 -9.52
CA SER A 106 3.46 -25.43 -8.18
C SER A 106 3.76 -24.35 -7.13
N PRO A 107 3.55 -24.63 -5.81
CA PRO A 107 3.98 -23.75 -4.73
C PRO A 107 5.50 -23.48 -4.75
N ARG A 108 6.32 -24.46 -5.15
CA ARG A 108 7.77 -24.27 -5.32
C ARG A 108 8.08 -23.25 -6.39
N GLU A 109 7.45 -23.34 -7.55
CA GLU A 109 7.63 -22.37 -8.62
C GLU A 109 7.17 -20.97 -8.19
N ARG A 110 6.07 -20.89 -7.44
CA ARG A 110 5.58 -19.61 -6.85
C ARG A 110 6.65 -18.93 -6.00
N LEU A 111 7.34 -19.70 -5.15
CA LEU A 111 8.45 -19.19 -4.33
C LEU A 111 9.61 -18.72 -5.21
N TYR A 112 10.01 -19.52 -6.21
CA TYR A 112 11.16 -19.21 -7.06
C TYR A 112 10.94 -17.99 -7.98
N ARG A 113 9.69 -17.65 -8.30
CA ARG A 113 9.32 -16.45 -9.04
C ARG A 113 9.22 -15.20 -8.14
N PHE A 114 9.30 -15.37 -6.82
CA PHE A 114 9.15 -14.25 -5.87
C PHE A 114 10.09 -13.07 -6.13
N PRO A 115 11.41 -13.23 -6.37
CA PRO A 115 12.29 -12.10 -6.64
C PRO A 115 11.92 -11.32 -7.90
N ASP A 116 11.54 -11.99 -8.99
CA ASP A 116 11.10 -11.33 -10.23
C ASP A 116 9.83 -10.52 -10.00
N MET A 117 8.85 -11.10 -9.29
CA MET A 117 7.61 -10.40 -8.98
C MET A 117 7.86 -9.19 -8.07
N MET A 118 8.70 -9.33 -7.06
CA MET A 118 9.08 -8.23 -6.17
C MET A 118 9.85 -7.14 -6.92
N TRP A 119 10.72 -7.50 -7.87
CA TRP A 119 11.41 -6.55 -8.73
C TRP A 119 10.42 -5.71 -9.53
N ASP A 120 9.48 -6.37 -10.23
CA ASP A 120 8.44 -5.67 -10.99
C ASP A 120 7.56 -4.76 -10.14
N LEU A 121 7.25 -5.14 -8.89
CA LEU A 121 6.41 -4.37 -7.99
C LEU A 121 7.17 -3.19 -7.37
N LEU A 122 8.38 -3.43 -6.86
CA LEU A 122 9.17 -2.43 -6.13
C LEU A 122 9.81 -1.36 -7.04
N THR A 123 9.88 -1.60 -8.35
CA THR A 123 10.31 -0.58 -9.33
C THR A 123 9.18 0.33 -9.82
N ARG A 124 7.94 0.13 -9.36
CA ARG A 124 6.79 0.97 -9.73
C ARG A 124 6.79 2.30 -8.98
N PRO A 125 6.22 3.37 -9.58
CA PRO A 125 6.02 4.64 -8.89
C PRO A 125 5.28 4.53 -7.55
N SER A 126 4.34 3.57 -7.43
CA SER A 126 3.60 3.32 -6.19
C SER A 126 4.49 2.83 -5.05
N ALA A 127 5.44 1.95 -5.33
CA ALA A 127 6.40 1.46 -4.33
C ALA A 127 7.35 2.58 -3.89
N MET A 128 7.79 3.44 -4.83
CA MET A 128 8.59 4.61 -4.50
C MET A 128 7.83 5.61 -3.64
N ALA A 129 6.53 5.82 -3.92
CA ALA A 129 5.67 6.65 -3.07
C ALA A 129 5.57 6.09 -1.63
N VAL A 130 5.47 4.78 -1.46
CA VAL A 130 5.50 4.13 -0.13
C VAL A 130 6.85 4.34 0.54
N LEU A 131 7.96 4.20 -0.18
CA LEU A 131 9.29 4.46 0.35
C LEU A 131 9.44 5.92 0.83
N GLU A 132 8.96 6.89 0.07
CA GLU A 132 8.94 8.31 0.44
C GLU A 132 8.13 8.54 1.74
N ILE A 133 6.98 7.89 1.89
CA ILE A 133 6.19 7.95 3.13
C ILE A 133 6.96 7.34 4.30
N MET A 134 7.61 6.20 4.11
CA MET A 134 8.41 5.54 5.15
C MET A 134 9.58 6.43 5.59
N MET A 135 10.31 7.03 4.65
CA MET A 135 11.40 7.94 4.94
C MET A 135 10.91 9.24 5.61
N GLY A 136 9.77 9.76 5.15
CA GLY A 136 9.11 10.94 5.72
C GLY A 136 8.71 10.77 7.19
N SER A 137 8.43 9.55 7.63
CA SER A 137 8.08 9.27 9.03
C SER A 137 9.20 9.58 10.02
N ARG A 138 10.45 9.71 9.56
CA ARG A 138 11.59 10.11 10.42
C ARG A 138 11.48 11.57 10.89
N SER A 139 10.83 12.42 10.11
CA SER A 139 10.67 13.85 10.40
C SER A 139 9.22 14.23 10.76
N ASP A 140 8.29 13.28 10.72
CA ASP A 140 6.87 13.49 11.04
C ASP A 140 6.43 12.51 12.14
N PRO A 141 6.44 12.92 13.43
CA PRO A 141 6.12 12.05 14.56
C PRO A 141 4.68 11.52 14.53
N GLU A 142 3.71 12.28 13.99
CA GLU A 142 2.33 11.82 13.89
C GLU A 142 2.19 10.71 12.84
N LEU A 143 2.87 10.86 11.69
CA LEU A 143 2.96 9.81 10.71
C LEU A 143 3.64 8.57 11.28
N ALA A 144 4.79 8.71 11.95
CA ALA A 144 5.53 7.60 12.55
C ALA A 144 4.65 6.80 13.52
N LYS A 145 3.95 7.48 14.42
CA LYS A 145 3.06 6.86 15.41
C LYS A 145 1.98 5.99 14.76
N ARG A 146 1.42 6.44 13.65
CA ARG A 146 0.31 5.77 12.97
C ARG A 146 0.76 4.77 11.91
N LEU A 147 1.90 4.99 11.27
CA LEU A 147 2.47 4.12 10.26
C LEU A 147 3.00 2.80 10.86
N VAL A 148 3.64 2.84 12.03
CA VAL A 148 4.22 1.64 12.67
C VAL A 148 3.21 0.52 12.90
N PRO A 149 1.99 0.76 13.45
CA PRO A 149 0.99 -0.29 13.59
C PRO A 149 0.51 -0.85 12.23
N LEU A 150 0.36 -0.01 11.21
CA LEU A 150 0.01 -0.44 9.86
C LEU A 150 1.11 -1.34 9.28
N GLN A 151 2.36 -0.92 9.39
CA GLN A 151 3.51 -1.68 8.89
C GLN A 151 3.65 -3.04 9.58
N ARG A 152 3.41 -3.12 10.90
CA ARG A 152 3.40 -4.40 11.64
C ARG A 152 2.34 -5.36 11.12
N ARG A 153 1.15 -4.87 10.76
CA ARG A 153 0.09 -5.70 10.17
C ARG A 153 0.49 -6.22 8.78
N ILE A 154 1.07 -5.35 7.95
CA ILE A 154 1.60 -5.72 6.63
C ILE A 154 2.68 -6.80 6.76
N GLU A 155 3.62 -6.62 7.66
CA GLU A 155 4.70 -7.59 7.93
C GLU A 155 4.14 -8.95 8.40
N ALA A 156 3.17 -8.94 9.29
CA ALA A 156 2.53 -10.17 9.77
C ALA A 156 1.80 -10.93 8.65
N ALA A 157 1.06 -10.22 7.80
CA ALA A 157 0.36 -10.81 6.67
C ALA A 157 1.33 -11.36 5.59
N SER A 158 2.42 -10.63 5.33
CA SER A 158 3.47 -11.08 4.42
C SER A 158 4.17 -12.35 4.93
N ARG A 159 4.48 -12.40 6.23
CA ARG A 159 5.05 -13.60 6.87
C ARG A 159 4.13 -14.81 6.73
N ALA A 160 2.87 -14.69 7.11
CA ALA A 160 1.90 -15.75 7.02
C ALA A 160 1.73 -16.27 5.57
N THR A 161 1.87 -15.39 4.58
CA THR A 161 1.83 -15.79 3.16
C THR A 161 3.01 -16.66 2.78
N VAL A 162 4.22 -16.32 3.21
CA VAL A 162 5.43 -17.11 2.92
C VAL A 162 5.40 -18.45 3.65
N GLU A 163 5.04 -18.46 4.94
CA GLU A 163 4.89 -19.69 5.73
C GLU A 163 3.96 -20.67 5.01
N ARG A 164 2.79 -20.22 4.57
CA ARG A 164 1.85 -21.06 3.82
C ARG A 164 2.42 -21.59 2.49
N ILE A 165 3.18 -20.80 1.75
CA ILE A 165 3.81 -21.24 0.49
C ILE A 165 4.85 -22.32 0.76
N LEU A 166 5.62 -22.19 1.83
CA LEU A 166 6.61 -23.18 2.24
C LEU A 166 5.93 -24.49 2.65
N ASP A 167 4.87 -24.44 3.44
CA ASP A 167 4.08 -25.60 3.85
C ASP A 167 3.46 -26.32 2.63
N GLU A 168 2.74 -25.56 1.76
CA GLU A 168 2.13 -26.10 0.54
C GLU A 168 3.17 -26.69 -0.43
N GLY A 169 4.37 -26.14 -0.46
CA GLY A 169 5.47 -26.55 -1.34
C GLY A 169 6.26 -27.78 -0.85
N GLY A 170 5.97 -28.25 0.37
CA GLY A 170 6.72 -29.35 0.99
C GLY A 170 8.21 -29.03 1.10
N PHE A 171 8.54 -27.78 1.41
CA PHE A 171 9.93 -27.39 1.68
C PHE A 171 10.37 -27.96 3.03
N PRO A 172 11.69 -28.22 3.21
CA PRO A 172 12.20 -28.58 4.52
C PRO A 172 11.91 -27.48 5.54
N ASP A 173 11.90 -27.84 6.81
CA ASP A 173 11.78 -26.85 7.88
C ASP A 173 12.88 -25.79 7.74
N LEU A 174 12.47 -24.55 7.56
CA LEU A 174 13.36 -23.40 7.38
C LEU A 174 13.22 -22.47 8.59
N PRO A 175 13.97 -22.70 9.66
CA PRO A 175 13.91 -21.86 10.87
C PRO A 175 14.11 -20.36 10.55
N GLU A 176 14.85 -20.08 9.48
CA GLU A 176 15.21 -18.73 9.03
C GLU A 176 14.26 -18.16 7.96
N ALA A 177 13.13 -18.81 7.66
CA ALA A 177 12.22 -18.40 6.58
C ALA A 177 11.81 -16.92 6.68
N ASN A 178 11.56 -16.41 7.88
CA ASN A 178 11.23 -15.00 8.08
C ASN A 178 12.43 -14.07 7.87
N ALA A 179 13.62 -14.47 8.29
CA ALA A 179 14.86 -13.71 8.04
C ALA A 179 15.18 -13.68 6.54
N MET A 180 15.05 -14.82 5.86
CA MET A 180 15.17 -14.96 4.41
C MET A 180 14.21 -13.99 3.69
N ARG A 181 12.91 -14.04 4.00
CA ARG A 181 11.92 -13.13 3.43
C ARG A 181 12.32 -11.66 3.60
N ARG A 182 12.72 -11.26 4.81
CA ARG A 182 13.11 -9.87 5.10
C ARG A 182 14.36 -9.46 4.32
N LEU A 183 15.34 -10.35 4.23
CA LEU A 183 16.58 -10.10 3.48
C LEU A 183 16.27 -9.89 1.99
N PHE A 184 15.46 -10.76 1.38
CA PHE A 184 15.10 -10.66 -0.03
C PHE A 184 14.31 -9.38 -0.33
N VAL A 185 13.30 -9.05 0.47
CA VAL A 185 12.54 -7.81 0.30
C VAL A 185 13.44 -6.57 0.47
N ALA A 186 14.35 -6.58 1.44
CA ALA A 186 15.30 -5.48 1.65
C ALA A 186 16.29 -5.34 0.50
N ALA A 187 16.81 -6.46 -0.02
CA ALA A 187 17.74 -6.46 -1.16
C ALA A 187 17.05 -5.91 -2.42
N VAL A 188 15.86 -6.41 -2.78
CA VAL A 188 15.13 -5.93 -3.96
C VAL A 188 14.76 -4.45 -3.81
N ARG A 189 14.38 -4.01 -2.62
CA ARG A 189 14.12 -2.58 -2.35
C ARG A 189 15.37 -1.72 -2.49
N GLY A 190 16.53 -2.21 -2.03
CA GLY A 190 17.82 -1.52 -2.24
C GLY A 190 18.11 -1.35 -3.72
N LEU A 191 18.03 -2.44 -4.49
CA LEU A 191 18.23 -2.42 -5.94
C LEU A 191 17.23 -1.50 -6.68
N SER A 192 15.99 -1.38 -6.20
CA SER A 192 15.01 -0.45 -6.79
C SER A 192 15.37 1.02 -6.55
N ILE A 193 16.09 1.33 -5.46
CA ILE A 193 16.64 2.67 -5.21
C ILE A 193 17.82 2.92 -6.13
N ASP A 194 18.71 1.94 -6.30
CA ASP A 194 19.85 2.05 -7.20
C ASP A 194 19.42 2.32 -8.64
N LEU A 195 18.31 1.71 -9.09
CA LEU A 195 17.75 1.96 -10.42
C LEU A 195 17.38 3.44 -10.67
N MET A 196 17.09 4.22 -9.61
CA MET A 196 16.83 5.66 -9.75
C MET A 196 18.11 6.47 -10.04
N LEU A 197 19.24 5.97 -9.58
CA LEU A 197 20.53 6.66 -9.69
C LEU A 197 21.39 6.09 -10.83
N LEU A 198 21.29 4.79 -11.06
CA LEU A 198 22.05 4.02 -12.03
C LEU A 198 21.08 3.34 -13.01
N PRO A 199 20.71 3.99 -14.12
CA PRO A 199 19.69 3.48 -15.04
C PRO A 199 20.13 2.25 -15.85
N ASP A 200 21.38 1.82 -15.76
CA ASP A 200 21.84 0.57 -16.37
C ASP A 200 21.23 -0.62 -15.63
N ARG A 201 20.25 -1.24 -16.27
CA ARG A 201 19.52 -2.37 -15.71
C ARG A 201 20.32 -3.67 -15.75
N ALA A 202 21.34 -3.79 -16.58
CA ALA A 202 22.03 -5.08 -16.77
C ALA A 202 22.67 -5.58 -15.46
N GLU A 203 23.39 -4.73 -14.75
CA GLU A 203 24.02 -5.08 -13.47
C GLU A 203 22.97 -5.40 -12.39
N LEU A 204 21.85 -4.65 -12.38
CA LEU A 204 20.76 -4.87 -11.43
C LEU A 204 20.03 -6.20 -11.73
N ASP A 205 19.83 -6.52 -13.00
CA ASP A 205 19.23 -7.80 -13.41
C ASP A 205 20.13 -8.97 -13.02
N GLU A 206 21.46 -8.84 -13.14
CA GLU A 206 22.41 -9.86 -12.64
C GLU A 206 22.27 -10.08 -11.13
N ALA A 207 22.12 -9.01 -10.34
CA ALA A 207 21.88 -9.10 -8.89
C ALA A 207 20.55 -9.81 -8.57
N ILE A 208 19.49 -9.54 -9.32
CA ILE A 208 18.21 -10.27 -9.19
C ILE A 208 18.37 -11.75 -9.52
N GLN A 209 19.12 -12.12 -10.58
CA GLN A 209 19.39 -13.52 -10.91
C GLN A 209 20.20 -14.20 -9.81
N LEU A 210 21.14 -13.51 -9.17
CA LEU A 210 21.86 -14.04 -8.01
C LEU A 210 20.91 -14.27 -6.82
N LEU A 211 20.04 -13.31 -6.51
CA LEU A 211 19.02 -13.48 -5.47
C LEU A 211 18.14 -14.71 -5.71
N LYS A 212 17.73 -14.95 -6.96
CA LYS A 212 16.95 -16.16 -7.33
C LYS A 212 17.71 -17.44 -7.04
N ARG A 213 19.00 -17.50 -7.36
CA ARG A 213 19.84 -18.68 -7.08
C ARG A 213 20.00 -18.90 -5.57
N LEU A 214 20.22 -17.84 -4.82
CA LEU A 214 20.32 -17.89 -3.35
C LEU A 214 19.00 -18.36 -2.73
N LEU A 215 17.85 -17.85 -3.20
CA LEU A 215 16.55 -18.29 -2.72
C LEU A 215 16.36 -19.80 -2.92
N ARG A 216 16.66 -20.31 -4.13
CA ARG A 216 16.58 -21.76 -4.42
C ARG A 216 17.50 -22.56 -3.52
N ALA A 217 18.77 -22.17 -3.41
CA ALA A 217 19.75 -22.88 -2.60
C ALA A 217 19.35 -22.96 -1.12
N LEU A 218 18.80 -21.86 -0.56
CA LEU A 218 18.30 -21.84 0.81
C LEU A 218 17.04 -22.71 0.98
N SER A 219 16.05 -22.54 0.10
CA SER A 219 14.79 -23.27 0.23
C SER A 219 14.89 -24.75 -0.12
N ASP A 220 15.86 -25.16 -0.93
CA ASP A 220 16.13 -26.57 -1.23
C ASP A 220 17.08 -27.25 -0.22
N GLY A 221 17.49 -26.53 0.85
CA GLY A 221 18.37 -27.05 1.91
C GLY A 221 19.83 -27.27 1.46
N LEU A 222 20.25 -26.64 0.35
CA LEU A 222 21.62 -26.73 -0.15
C LEU A 222 22.59 -25.85 0.67
N ILE A 223 22.06 -24.87 1.38
CA ILE A 223 22.80 -24.06 2.35
C ILE A 223 22.30 -24.50 3.73
N PRO A 224 23.17 -25.05 4.59
CA PRO A 224 22.75 -25.47 5.92
C PRO A 224 22.29 -24.25 6.73
N PRO A 225 21.32 -24.42 7.67
CA PRO A 225 20.95 -23.37 8.58
C PRO A 225 22.17 -22.92 9.41
N ALA A 226 22.15 -21.64 9.82
CA ALA A 226 23.20 -21.15 10.71
C ALA A 226 23.21 -22.00 11.98
N GLU A 227 24.39 -22.52 12.35
CA GLU A 227 24.58 -23.11 13.68
C GLU A 227 24.12 -22.09 14.73
N GLU A 228 23.37 -22.54 15.75
CA GLU A 228 22.88 -21.63 16.82
C GLU A 228 24.07 -20.84 17.37
N ALA A 229 24.21 -19.63 16.85
CA ALA A 229 25.20 -18.70 17.39
C ALA A 229 24.76 -18.40 18.83
N GLY A 230 25.51 -18.93 19.78
CA GLY A 230 25.29 -18.65 21.19
C GLY A 230 25.11 -17.15 21.45
N PRO A 231 24.50 -16.76 22.56
CA PRO A 231 24.09 -15.37 22.80
C PRO A 231 25.26 -14.43 22.58
N ARG A 232 25.12 -13.52 21.61
CA ARG A 232 26.09 -12.42 21.44
C ARG A 232 26.09 -11.62 22.73
N ARG A 233 27.22 -11.63 23.43
CA ARG A 233 27.48 -10.83 24.64
C ARG A 233 27.52 -9.34 24.31
#